data_35b799067bcdbf100ca49eb6c518bb2a
#
_entry.id   35b799067bcdbf100ca49eb6c518bb2a
#
_cell.length_a   1.000
_cell.length_b   1.000
_cell.length_c   1.000
_cell.angle_alpha   90.00
_cell.angle_beta   90.00
_cell.angle_gamma   90.00
#
_symmetry.space_group_name_H-M   'P 1'
#
loop_
_entity.id
_entity.type
_entity.pdbx_description
1 polymer ?
#
loop_
_entity_poly.entity_id
_entity_poly.type
_entity_poly.pdbx_seq_one_letter_code
_entity_poly.pdbx_strand_id
1 'polypeptide(L)'
;IPDTVKKIAVLDKTKEPGSIGEPLYLDVVRAFYGKENAPMIVGGRFGLGSKDPNPSHIAAVYANLNADEPKNGFTIGIVDDVTNTSLVATDDIDATPEGTKACKFWGLGSDGTVGANKSAIKIIGDHTDMYAQGYFSYDSKKSGGITVSHLRFGKKPIKSPYLINKADFVACHNQSYVYKYDVLEGLKKNGSFLLNTIWTPEEVEEKLPASMKKFIAENNISFYTLNAVKIAQEIGLGGRINMIMQAAFFKIADIIPVEDAIKYLKQAVVTSYGKKGEKVVNMNNAAIDA
;
A
#
# COMPACT_ATOMS: atom_id res chain seq x y z
N ILE A 1 -21.08 5.22 -27.15
CA ILE A 1 -20.04 4.22 -27.51
C ILE A 1 -19.84 4.35 -29.03
N PRO A 2 -18.57 4.46 -29.48
CA PRO A 2 -18.27 4.52 -30.90
C PRO A 2 -18.70 3.24 -31.65
N ASP A 3 -19.12 3.38 -32.91
CA ASP A 3 -19.55 2.24 -33.77
C ASP A 3 -18.38 1.27 -34.09
N THR A 4 -17.15 1.71 -33.84
CA THR A 4 -15.94 0.88 -33.99
C THR A 4 -15.77 -0.17 -32.88
N VAL A 5 -16.48 -0.02 -31.75
CA VAL A 5 -16.40 -0.95 -30.62
C VAL A 5 -17.11 -2.24 -30.99
N LYS A 6 -16.38 -3.37 -30.94
CA LYS A 6 -16.89 -4.70 -31.25
C LYS A 6 -17.09 -5.58 -30.03
N LYS A 7 -16.37 -5.32 -28.93
CA LYS A 7 -16.43 -6.12 -27.70
C LYS A 7 -16.43 -5.20 -26.49
N ILE A 8 -17.22 -5.52 -25.48
CA ILE A 8 -17.33 -4.76 -24.21
C ILE A 8 -17.20 -5.73 -23.05
N ALA A 9 -16.33 -5.44 -22.10
CA ALA A 9 -16.35 -6.06 -20.77
C ALA A 9 -16.97 -5.06 -19.78
N VAL A 10 -17.98 -5.51 -19.05
CA VAL A 10 -18.65 -4.74 -18.00
C VAL A 10 -18.21 -5.31 -16.65
N LEU A 11 -17.64 -4.46 -15.81
CA LEU A 11 -17.14 -4.85 -14.49
C LEU A 11 -18.03 -4.30 -13.38
N ASP A 12 -18.57 -5.19 -12.58
CA ASP A 12 -19.38 -4.89 -11.40
C ASP A 12 -18.60 -5.15 -10.11
N LYS A 13 -18.70 -4.26 -9.11
CA LYS A 13 -18.12 -4.46 -7.78
C LYS A 13 -19.07 -5.21 -6.85
N THR A 14 -19.80 -6.15 -7.38
CA THR A 14 -20.73 -7.01 -6.64
C THR A 14 -20.85 -8.38 -7.28
N LYS A 15 -21.40 -9.32 -6.54
CA LYS A 15 -21.91 -10.60 -7.04
C LYS A 15 -23.37 -10.72 -6.62
N GLU A 16 -24.25 -10.92 -7.60
CA GLU A 16 -25.68 -11.08 -7.36
C GLU A 16 -26.05 -12.57 -7.31
N PRO A 17 -26.19 -13.18 -6.12
CA PRO A 17 -26.59 -14.58 -6.01
C PRO A 17 -27.99 -14.81 -6.60
N GLY A 18 -28.11 -15.82 -7.46
CA GLY A 18 -29.38 -16.18 -8.09
C GLY A 18 -29.79 -15.31 -9.28
N SER A 19 -28.99 -14.30 -9.65
CA SER A 19 -29.16 -13.53 -10.88
C SER A 19 -28.39 -14.15 -12.04
N ILE A 20 -28.86 -13.90 -13.28
CA ILE A 20 -28.17 -14.30 -14.52
C ILE A 20 -26.96 -13.41 -14.85
N GLY A 21 -26.75 -12.34 -14.11
CA GLY A 21 -25.63 -11.41 -14.25
C GLY A 21 -25.71 -10.31 -13.20
N GLU A 22 -24.66 -9.53 -13.10
CA GLU A 22 -24.55 -8.40 -12.19
C GLU A 22 -25.31 -7.18 -12.73
N PRO A 23 -25.69 -6.21 -11.88
CA PRO A 23 -26.62 -5.12 -12.24
C PRO A 23 -26.18 -4.30 -13.44
N LEU A 24 -24.93 -3.77 -13.44
CA LEU A 24 -24.44 -2.92 -14.54
C LEU A 24 -24.32 -3.72 -15.85
N TYR A 25 -23.86 -4.98 -15.77
CA TYR A 25 -23.80 -5.87 -16.92
C TYR A 25 -25.18 -6.04 -17.56
N LEU A 26 -26.23 -6.31 -16.77
CA LEU A 26 -27.58 -6.48 -17.25
C LEU A 26 -28.14 -5.20 -17.88
N ASP A 27 -27.87 -4.03 -17.30
CA ASP A 27 -28.28 -2.73 -17.83
C ASP A 27 -27.60 -2.46 -19.19
N VAL A 28 -26.30 -2.76 -19.30
CA VAL A 28 -25.58 -2.58 -20.58
C VAL A 28 -26.12 -3.56 -21.63
N VAL A 29 -26.31 -4.83 -21.31
CA VAL A 29 -26.92 -5.81 -22.23
C VAL A 29 -28.29 -5.31 -22.70
N ARG A 30 -29.14 -4.84 -21.77
CA ARG A 30 -30.46 -4.31 -22.09
C ARG A 30 -30.40 -3.09 -23.02
N ALA A 31 -29.42 -2.21 -22.82
CA ALA A 31 -29.24 -1.03 -23.66
C ALA A 31 -28.90 -1.35 -25.13
N PHE A 32 -28.32 -2.51 -25.38
CA PHE A 32 -27.98 -3.00 -26.73
C PHE A 32 -29.00 -3.99 -27.30
N TYR A 33 -29.95 -4.43 -26.49
CA TYR A 33 -30.96 -5.39 -26.95
C TYR A 33 -31.75 -4.86 -28.16
N GLY A 34 -31.80 -5.68 -29.23
CA GLY A 34 -32.50 -5.32 -30.48
C GLY A 34 -31.76 -4.35 -31.42
N LYS A 35 -30.52 -3.99 -31.13
CA LYS A 35 -29.68 -3.20 -32.06
C LYS A 35 -28.97 -4.12 -33.07
N GLU A 36 -29.02 -3.79 -34.33
CA GLU A 36 -28.48 -4.63 -35.42
C GLU A 36 -26.95 -4.88 -35.29
N ASN A 37 -26.20 -3.92 -34.84
CA ASN A 37 -24.74 -3.99 -34.74
C ASN A 37 -24.27 -3.99 -33.25
N ALA A 38 -24.99 -4.69 -32.39
CA ALA A 38 -24.61 -4.77 -30.99
C ALA A 38 -23.21 -5.40 -30.84
N PRO A 39 -22.31 -4.82 -30.03
CA PRO A 39 -21.04 -5.45 -29.71
C PRO A 39 -21.26 -6.72 -28.88
N MET A 40 -20.27 -7.62 -28.87
CA MET A 40 -20.23 -8.70 -27.90
C MET A 40 -20.06 -8.11 -26.49
N ILE A 41 -20.89 -8.52 -25.54
CA ILE A 41 -20.85 -8.01 -24.15
C ILE A 41 -20.60 -9.15 -23.20
N VAL A 42 -19.56 -9.05 -22.38
CA VAL A 42 -19.24 -9.99 -21.30
C VAL A 42 -19.25 -9.28 -19.96
N GLY A 43 -19.77 -9.95 -18.94
CA GLY A 43 -19.79 -9.47 -17.56
C GLY A 43 -18.59 -9.99 -16.76
N GLY A 44 -18.10 -9.19 -15.84
CA GLY A 44 -17.06 -9.56 -14.90
C GLY A 44 -17.25 -8.90 -13.54
N ARG A 45 -16.58 -9.44 -12.54
CA ARG A 45 -16.62 -8.96 -11.16
C ARG A 45 -15.24 -8.52 -10.71
N PHE A 46 -15.19 -7.45 -9.92
CA PHE A 46 -13.94 -6.95 -9.31
C PHE A 46 -14.16 -6.52 -7.87
N GLY A 47 -13.09 -6.36 -7.13
CA GLY A 47 -13.11 -5.80 -5.77
C GLY A 47 -13.83 -6.66 -4.73
N LEU A 48 -14.13 -7.92 -5.03
CA LEU A 48 -14.70 -8.87 -4.08
C LEU A 48 -13.68 -9.20 -2.99
N GLY A 49 -14.15 -9.38 -1.76
CA GLY A 49 -13.26 -9.63 -0.62
C GLY A 49 -12.28 -8.50 -0.34
N SER A 50 -12.63 -7.25 -0.68
CA SER A 50 -11.76 -6.07 -0.55
C SER A 50 -10.44 -6.17 -1.33
N LYS A 51 -10.42 -6.94 -2.43
CA LYS A 51 -9.28 -7.12 -3.33
C LYS A 51 -9.39 -6.18 -4.51
N ASP A 52 -8.83 -4.96 -4.37
CA ASP A 52 -8.85 -3.97 -5.45
C ASP A 52 -8.03 -4.46 -6.65
N PRO A 53 -8.52 -4.27 -7.89
CA PRO A 53 -7.79 -4.65 -9.09
C PRO A 53 -6.61 -3.71 -9.32
N ASN A 54 -5.54 -4.26 -9.87
CA ASN A 54 -4.37 -3.53 -10.35
C ASN A 54 -4.33 -3.54 -11.89
N PRO A 55 -3.38 -2.83 -12.54
CA PRO A 55 -3.25 -2.80 -13.99
C PRO A 55 -3.13 -4.17 -14.65
N SER A 56 -2.45 -5.13 -14.01
CA SER A 56 -2.31 -6.50 -14.54
C SER A 56 -3.66 -7.23 -14.63
N HIS A 57 -4.55 -7.02 -13.67
CA HIS A 57 -5.91 -7.55 -13.71
C HIS A 57 -6.73 -6.94 -14.87
N ILE A 58 -6.56 -5.65 -15.13
CA ILE A 58 -7.24 -4.99 -16.26
C ILE A 58 -6.70 -5.50 -17.59
N ALA A 59 -5.37 -5.72 -17.70
CA ALA A 59 -4.79 -6.35 -18.89
C ALA A 59 -5.37 -7.76 -19.14
N ALA A 60 -5.58 -8.55 -18.07
CA ALA A 60 -6.22 -9.85 -18.19
C ALA A 60 -7.66 -9.77 -18.70
N VAL A 61 -8.41 -8.70 -18.38
CA VAL A 61 -9.76 -8.46 -18.96
C VAL A 61 -9.67 -8.22 -20.45
N TYR A 62 -8.70 -7.40 -20.91
CA TYR A 62 -8.50 -7.19 -22.36
C TYR A 62 -8.03 -8.45 -23.07
N ALA A 63 -7.15 -9.24 -22.44
CA ALA A 63 -6.76 -10.54 -22.99
C ALA A 63 -7.96 -11.49 -23.13
N ASN A 64 -8.84 -11.53 -22.14
CA ASN A 64 -10.08 -12.30 -22.22
C ASN A 64 -10.99 -11.81 -23.36
N LEU A 65 -11.15 -10.49 -23.54
CA LEU A 65 -11.93 -9.93 -24.65
C LEU A 65 -11.37 -10.29 -26.03
N ASN A 66 -10.06 -10.45 -26.15
CA ASN A 66 -9.38 -10.81 -27.39
C ASN A 66 -9.38 -12.31 -27.69
N ALA A 67 -9.76 -13.16 -26.72
CA ALA A 67 -9.88 -14.58 -26.94
C ALA A 67 -10.98 -14.90 -28.00
N ASP A 68 -10.88 -16.06 -28.64
CA ASP A 68 -11.88 -16.54 -29.58
C ASP A 68 -13.23 -16.75 -28.88
N GLU A 69 -13.20 -17.30 -27.67
CA GLU A 69 -14.35 -17.50 -26.79
C GLU A 69 -14.14 -16.77 -25.46
N PRO A 70 -14.45 -15.46 -25.36
CA PRO A 70 -14.31 -14.73 -24.12
C PRO A 70 -15.15 -15.30 -22.99
N LYS A 71 -14.52 -15.53 -21.82
CA LYS A 71 -15.24 -15.97 -20.63
C LYS A 71 -16.21 -14.87 -20.18
N ASN A 72 -17.50 -15.25 -20.01
CA ASN A 72 -18.53 -14.40 -19.41
C ASN A 72 -18.74 -14.77 -17.95
N GLY A 73 -19.10 -13.82 -17.10
CA GLY A 73 -19.26 -14.02 -15.65
C GLY A 73 -17.93 -14.27 -14.93
N PHE A 74 -16.84 -13.72 -15.44
CA PHE A 74 -15.51 -13.88 -14.85
C PHE A 74 -15.32 -13.03 -13.59
N THR A 75 -14.24 -13.29 -12.85
CA THR A 75 -13.82 -12.52 -11.69
C THR A 75 -12.33 -12.15 -11.81
N ILE A 76 -11.95 -10.97 -11.39
CA ILE A 76 -10.56 -10.52 -11.27
C ILE A 76 -10.21 -10.15 -9.83
N GLY A 77 -8.93 -10.27 -9.47
CA GLY A 77 -8.38 -9.89 -8.15
C GLY A 77 -8.53 -10.94 -7.06
N ILE A 78 -9.26 -12.02 -7.32
CA ILE A 78 -9.35 -13.21 -6.46
C ILE A 78 -9.13 -14.48 -7.29
N VAL A 79 -8.78 -15.56 -6.61
CA VAL A 79 -8.74 -16.89 -7.22
C VAL A 79 -9.98 -17.67 -6.77
N ASP A 80 -10.77 -18.09 -7.75
CA ASP A 80 -11.92 -18.98 -7.54
C ASP A 80 -11.55 -20.37 -8.05
N ASP A 81 -11.37 -21.30 -7.13
CA ASP A 81 -11.01 -22.70 -7.40
C ASP A 81 -12.22 -23.64 -7.42
N VAL A 82 -13.42 -23.12 -7.15
CA VAL A 82 -14.67 -23.89 -7.15
C VAL A 82 -15.33 -23.84 -8.51
N THR A 83 -15.60 -22.62 -9.02
CA THR A 83 -16.27 -22.42 -10.31
C THR A 83 -15.30 -22.07 -11.44
N ASN A 84 -14.04 -21.81 -11.13
CA ASN A 84 -12.96 -21.49 -12.07
C ASN A 84 -13.29 -20.28 -12.97
N THR A 85 -13.99 -19.30 -12.42
CA THR A 85 -14.39 -18.09 -13.17
C THR A 85 -13.31 -17.01 -13.16
N SER A 86 -12.29 -17.13 -12.32
CA SER A 86 -11.23 -16.11 -12.23
C SER A 86 -10.39 -16.04 -13.51
N LEU A 87 -10.05 -14.80 -13.90
CA LEU A 87 -9.01 -14.56 -14.88
C LEU A 87 -7.66 -14.45 -14.17
N VAL A 88 -6.65 -15.11 -14.72
CA VAL A 88 -5.29 -15.07 -14.22
C VAL A 88 -4.58 -13.86 -14.84
N ALA A 89 -4.03 -12.97 -14.00
CA ALA A 89 -3.16 -11.91 -14.46
C ALA A 89 -1.74 -12.48 -14.64
N THR A 90 -1.31 -12.60 -15.89
CA THR A 90 0.02 -13.13 -16.24
C THR A 90 1.08 -12.05 -16.34
N ASP A 91 0.67 -10.82 -16.63
CA ASP A 91 1.56 -9.68 -16.80
C ASP A 91 1.82 -8.99 -15.46
N ASP A 92 3.05 -8.60 -15.20
CA ASP A 92 3.44 -7.81 -14.03
C ASP A 92 3.59 -6.34 -14.42
N ILE A 93 2.44 -5.66 -14.58
CA ILE A 93 2.38 -4.26 -15.04
C ILE A 93 2.48 -3.31 -13.85
N ASP A 94 3.52 -2.48 -13.86
CA ASP A 94 3.63 -1.34 -12.96
C ASP A 94 3.26 -0.05 -13.72
N ALA A 95 2.06 0.48 -13.45
CA ALA A 95 1.58 1.74 -14.04
C ALA A 95 1.89 2.96 -13.16
N THR A 96 2.73 2.79 -12.15
CA THR A 96 3.19 3.88 -11.29
C THR A 96 4.08 4.83 -12.12
N PRO A 97 3.84 6.15 -12.12
CA PRO A 97 4.67 7.08 -12.88
C PRO A 97 6.14 6.99 -12.45
N GLU A 98 7.04 7.03 -13.42
CA GLU A 98 8.49 7.03 -13.18
C GLU A 98 8.90 8.15 -12.20
N GLY A 99 9.79 7.83 -11.27
CA GLY A 99 10.23 8.73 -10.20
C GLY A 99 9.28 8.81 -9.01
N THR A 100 8.20 8.00 -8.99
CA THR A 100 7.35 7.87 -7.81
C THR A 100 8.00 6.93 -6.79
N LYS A 101 8.14 7.37 -5.55
CA LYS A 101 8.54 6.53 -4.42
C LYS A 101 7.31 5.88 -3.81
N ALA A 102 7.32 4.56 -3.69
CA ALA A 102 6.27 3.75 -3.11
C ALA A 102 6.73 3.16 -1.77
N CYS A 103 6.01 3.44 -0.69
CA CYS A 103 6.41 3.09 0.67
C CYS A 103 5.30 2.32 1.38
N LYS A 104 5.65 1.22 2.06
CA LYS A 104 4.74 0.42 2.89
C LYS A 104 5.14 0.49 4.35
N PHE A 105 4.15 0.60 5.24
CA PHE A 105 4.39 0.64 6.68
C PHE A 105 3.48 -0.36 7.38
N TRP A 106 4.08 -1.31 8.07
CA TRP A 106 3.41 -2.32 8.86
C TRP A 106 3.34 -1.86 10.31
N GLY A 107 2.13 -1.64 10.81
CA GLY A 107 1.88 -1.17 12.17
C GLY A 107 0.80 -1.98 12.88
N LEU A 108 0.69 -1.76 14.19
CA LEU A 108 -0.36 -2.32 15.02
C LEU A 108 -1.51 -1.32 15.11
N GLY A 109 -2.75 -1.79 15.02
CA GLY A 109 -3.92 -0.95 15.21
C GLY A 109 -3.86 -0.18 16.53
N SER A 110 -4.06 1.12 16.46
CA SER A 110 -3.98 2.07 17.58
C SER A 110 -2.57 2.40 18.09
N ASP A 111 -1.50 1.98 17.41
CA ASP A 111 -0.11 2.36 17.75
C ASP A 111 0.29 3.77 17.27
N GLY A 112 -0.58 4.41 16.48
CA GLY A 112 -0.36 5.74 15.92
C GLY A 112 0.37 5.78 14.57
N THR A 113 0.78 4.64 14.02
CA THR A 113 1.46 4.54 12.71
C THR A 113 0.64 5.20 11.58
N VAL A 114 -0.67 4.94 11.52
CA VAL A 114 -1.56 5.55 10.53
C VAL A 114 -1.60 7.08 10.65
N GLY A 115 -1.65 7.60 11.87
CA GLY A 115 -1.63 9.04 12.14
C GLY A 115 -0.32 9.69 11.68
N ALA A 116 0.82 9.04 11.97
CA ALA A 116 2.13 9.49 11.52
C ALA A 116 2.23 9.51 10.00
N ASN A 117 1.75 8.46 9.33
CA ASN A 117 1.75 8.36 7.87
C ASN A 117 0.85 9.40 7.20
N LYS A 118 -0.32 9.74 7.78
CA LYS A 118 -1.15 10.87 7.34
C LYS A 118 -0.41 12.20 7.49
N SER A 119 0.35 12.38 8.57
CA SER A 119 1.20 13.56 8.76
C SER A 119 2.30 13.64 7.70
N ALA A 120 2.95 12.53 7.36
CA ALA A 120 3.96 12.50 6.29
C ALA A 120 3.38 12.92 4.93
N ILE A 121 2.19 12.41 4.56
CA ILE A 121 1.48 12.82 3.35
C ILE A 121 1.22 14.33 3.34
N LYS A 122 0.76 14.86 4.48
CA LYS A 122 0.45 16.28 4.62
C LYS A 122 1.71 17.14 4.52
N ILE A 123 2.80 16.74 5.19
CA ILE A 123 4.08 17.43 5.11
C ILE A 123 4.56 17.54 3.66
N ILE A 124 4.55 16.43 2.92
CA ILE A 124 4.97 16.43 1.52
C ILE A 124 4.04 17.28 0.65
N GLY A 125 2.71 17.14 0.82
CA GLY A 125 1.73 17.88 0.02
C GLY A 125 1.71 19.37 0.30
N ASP A 126 1.92 19.79 1.55
CA ASP A 126 1.85 21.21 1.95
C ASP A 126 3.17 21.98 1.67
N HIS A 127 4.31 21.27 1.61
CA HIS A 127 5.63 21.91 1.57
C HIS A 127 6.45 21.61 0.32
N THR A 128 5.92 20.82 -0.62
CA THR A 128 6.61 20.48 -1.86
C THR A 128 5.66 20.50 -3.05
N ASP A 129 6.22 20.54 -4.26
CA ASP A 129 5.45 20.39 -5.51
C ASP A 129 5.14 18.92 -5.86
N MET A 130 5.32 18.00 -4.92
CA MET A 130 5.06 16.59 -5.15
C MET A 130 3.60 16.24 -4.93
N TYR A 131 3.11 15.33 -5.76
CA TYR A 131 1.86 14.61 -5.49
C TYR A 131 2.09 13.57 -4.40
N ALA A 132 1.15 13.46 -3.47
CA ALA A 132 1.18 12.49 -2.39
C ALA A 132 -0.14 11.73 -2.33
N GLN A 133 -0.07 10.41 -2.18
CA GLN A 133 -1.24 9.53 -2.05
C GLN A 133 -1.04 8.60 -0.86
N GLY A 134 -2.09 8.42 -0.06
CA GLY A 134 -2.11 7.43 1.01
C GLY A 134 -3.32 6.51 0.91
N TYR A 135 -3.07 5.24 1.06
CA TYR A 135 -4.08 4.20 1.18
C TYR A 135 -3.80 3.37 2.43
N PHE A 136 -4.83 3.08 3.22
CA PHE A 136 -4.67 2.42 4.52
C PHE A 136 -5.50 1.15 4.54
N SER A 137 -4.84 0.01 4.67
CA SER A 137 -5.47 -1.30 4.85
C SER A 137 -5.54 -1.62 6.33
N TYR A 138 -6.69 -2.08 6.78
CA TYR A 138 -6.96 -2.44 8.17
C TYR A 138 -7.39 -3.89 8.26
N ASP A 139 -6.97 -4.57 9.34
CA ASP A 139 -7.57 -5.82 9.74
C ASP A 139 -9.02 -5.57 10.23
N SER A 140 -9.88 -6.57 10.11
CA SER A 140 -11.26 -6.54 10.61
C SER A 140 -11.36 -6.40 12.14
N LYS A 141 -10.29 -6.70 12.87
CA LYS A 141 -10.23 -6.50 14.34
C LYS A 141 -10.17 -5.02 14.67
N LYS A 142 -11.06 -4.59 15.58
CA LYS A 142 -11.20 -3.19 16.01
C LYS A 142 -9.97 -2.65 16.75
N SER A 143 -9.26 -3.47 17.50
CA SER A 143 -7.99 -3.11 18.15
C SER A 143 -7.02 -4.28 18.16
N GLY A 144 -5.71 -3.97 18.12
CA GLY A 144 -4.66 -5.00 18.06
C GLY A 144 -4.58 -5.76 16.74
N GLY A 145 -5.36 -5.34 15.72
CA GLY A 145 -5.23 -5.82 14.36
C GLY A 145 -4.05 -5.18 13.64
N ILE A 146 -3.66 -5.79 12.53
CA ILE A 146 -2.60 -5.24 11.69
C ILE A 146 -3.11 -4.04 10.88
N THR A 147 -2.25 -3.06 10.66
CA THR A 147 -2.47 -1.97 9.70
C THR A 147 -1.34 -1.93 8.70
N VAL A 148 -1.64 -1.77 7.43
CA VAL A 148 -0.64 -1.55 6.40
C VAL A 148 -0.96 -0.24 5.69
N SER A 149 -0.06 0.73 5.84
CA SER A 149 -0.16 2.02 5.13
C SER A 149 0.64 1.94 3.84
N HIS A 150 0.05 2.43 2.76
CA HIS A 150 0.63 2.48 1.43
C HIS A 150 0.73 3.94 1.02
N LEU A 151 1.94 4.48 0.92
CA LEU A 151 2.18 5.87 0.56
C LEU A 151 2.92 5.95 -0.77
N ARG A 152 2.48 6.86 -1.63
CA ARG A 152 3.17 7.18 -2.89
C ARG A 152 3.48 8.66 -2.94
N PHE A 153 4.69 9.00 -3.38
CA PHE A 153 5.17 10.37 -3.51
C PHE A 153 5.86 10.53 -4.87
N GLY A 154 5.52 11.56 -5.64
CA GLY A 154 6.13 11.77 -6.95
C GLY A 154 5.81 13.12 -7.57
N LYS A 155 6.61 13.52 -8.56
CA LYS A 155 6.43 14.79 -9.29
C LYS A 155 5.35 14.74 -10.37
N LYS A 156 4.84 13.54 -10.69
CA LYS A 156 3.76 13.35 -11.66
C LYS A 156 2.46 12.99 -10.93
N PRO A 157 1.28 13.30 -11.48
CA PRO A 157 0.00 12.93 -10.89
C PRO A 157 -0.11 11.42 -10.63
N ILE A 158 -0.45 11.05 -9.40
CA ILE A 158 -0.58 9.65 -8.98
C ILE A 158 -2.04 9.22 -9.16
N LYS A 159 -2.28 8.30 -10.11
CA LYS A 159 -3.60 7.75 -10.43
C LYS A 159 -3.62 6.24 -10.20
N SER A 160 -3.28 5.81 -8.99
CA SER A 160 -3.13 4.39 -8.62
C SER A 160 -4.11 4.05 -7.48
N PRO A 161 -5.41 3.75 -7.78
CA PRO A 161 -6.42 3.46 -6.77
C PRO A 161 -6.33 2.00 -6.29
N TYR A 162 -5.13 1.51 -6.01
CA TYR A 162 -4.85 0.14 -5.57
C TYR A 162 -3.66 0.13 -4.60
N LEU A 163 -3.55 -0.95 -3.82
CA LEU A 163 -2.45 -1.16 -2.88
C LEU A 163 -1.10 -1.22 -3.60
N ILE A 164 -0.04 -0.84 -2.89
CA ILE A 164 1.33 -0.96 -3.40
C ILE A 164 1.70 -2.44 -3.41
N ASN A 165 1.96 -2.97 -4.58
CA ASN A 165 2.51 -4.30 -4.82
C ASN A 165 4.01 -4.28 -5.12
N LYS A 166 4.57 -3.10 -5.48
CA LYS A 166 6.01 -2.89 -5.70
C LYS A 166 6.46 -1.67 -4.89
N ALA A 167 7.15 -1.90 -3.78
CA ALA A 167 7.60 -0.87 -2.86
C ALA A 167 9.09 -0.57 -3.02
N ASP A 168 9.47 0.70 -2.88
CA ASP A 168 10.86 1.14 -2.80
C ASP A 168 11.36 1.11 -1.35
N PHE A 169 10.44 1.27 -0.39
CA PHE A 169 10.71 1.29 1.04
C PHE A 169 9.64 0.52 1.80
N VAL A 170 10.07 -0.28 2.78
CA VAL A 170 9.18 -0.95 3.74
C VAL A 170 9.65 -0.65 5.15
N ALA A 171 8.73 -0.25 6.03
CA ALA A 171 8.97 -0.16 7.47
C ALA A 171 8.08 -1.15 8.23
N CYS A 172 8.66 -1.88 9.18
CA CYS A 172 7.95 -2.75 10.10
C CYS A 172 8.12 -2.23 11.53
N HIS A 173 7.03 -1.71 12.12
CA HIS A 173 7.03 -1.10 13.44
C HIS A 173 6.96 -2.12 14.59
N ASN A 174 6.61 -3.38 14.29
CA ASN A 174 6.52 -4.45 15.26
C ASN A 174 7.35 -5.67 14.83
N GLN A 175 8.42 -5.96 15.56
CA GLN A 175 9.33 -7.05 15.22
C GLN A 175 8.64 -8.43 15.13
N SER A 176 7.54 -8.66 15.87
CA SER A 176 6.85 -9.95 15.82
C SER A 176 6.22 -10.26 14.46
N TYR A 177 6.06 -9.26 13.60
CA TYR A 177 5.45 -9.43 12.29
C TYR A 177 6.35 -10.17 11.30
N VAL A 178 7.67 -10.17 11.51
CA VAL A 178 8.59 -10.92 10.65
C VAL A 178 8.36 -12.44 10.69
N TYR A 179 7.68 -12.94 11.74
CA TYR A 179 7.32 -14.36 11.86
C TYR A 179 5.89 -14.68 11.41
N LYS A 180 5.06 -13.65 11.21
CA LYS A 180 3.62 -13.83 11.00
C LYS A 180 3.18 -13.46 9.61
N TYR A 181 3.91 -12.56 8.96
CA TYR A 181 3.55 -11.99 7.68
C TYR A 181 4.77 -11.90 6.78
N ASP A 182 4.56 -11.96 5.48
CA ASP A 182 5.59 -11.63 4.50
C ASP A 182 5.70 -10.10 4.36
N VAL A 183 6.40 -9.48 5.33
CA VAL A 183 6.54 -8.02 5.37
C VAL A 183 7.37 -7.46 4.22
N LEU A 184 8.17 -8.30 3.55
CA LEU A 184 9.01 -7.92 2.40
C LEU A 184 8.34 -8.18 1.06
N GLU A 185 7.13 -8.74 1.03
CA GLU A 185 6.41 -8.99 -0.22
C GLU A 185 6.32 -7.72 -1.07
N GLY A 186 6.81 -7.79 -2.30
CA GLY A 186 6.81 -6.70 -3.25
C GLY A 186 7.83 -5.60 -2.99
N LEU A 187 8.78 -5.77 -2.06
CA LEU A 187 9.92 -4.86 -1.96
C LEU A 187 10.83 -5.05 -3.17
N LYS A 188 11.09 -3.96 -3.90
CA LYS A 188 11.90 -3.97 -5.12
C LYS A 188 13.36 -4.29 -4.81
N LYS A 189 14.05 -4.86 -5.78
CA LYS A 189 15.52 -4.98 -5.74
C LYS A 189 16.16 -3.61 -5.50
N ASN A 190 17.19 -3.57 -4.65
CA ASN A 190 17.84 -2.36 -4.15
C ASN A 190 16.91 -1.44 -3.32
N GLY A 191 15.77 -1.94 -2.87
CA GLY A 191 14.90 -1.23 -1.96
C GLY A 191 15.45 -1.15 -0.53
N SER A 192 14.75 -0.44 0.34
CA SER A 192 15.12 -0.27 1.75
C SER A 192 14.10 -0.91 2.68
N PHE A 193 14.58 -1.61 3.70
CA PHE A 193 13.77 -2.18 4.78
C PHE A 193 14.20 -1.64 6.14
N LEU A 194 13.27 -1.07 6.89
CA LEU A 194 13.46 -0.58 8.26
C LEU A 194 12.67 -1.44 9.25
N LEU A 195 13.35 -2.07 10.19
CA LEU A 195 12.74 -2.86 11.27
C LEU A 195 12.91 -2.16 12.62
N ASN A 196 11.81 -1.83 13.29
CA ASN A 196 11.85 -1.49 14.71
C ASN A 196 12.02 -2.77 15.52
N THR A 197 13.15 -2.91 16.19
CA THR A 197 13.49 -4.10 16.97
C THR A 197 14.37 -3.77 18.15
N ILE A 198 14.23 -4.56 19.22
CA ILE A 198 15.12 -4.51 20.39
C ILE A 198 16.35 -5.39 20.21
N TRP A 199 16.42 -6.17 19.15
CA TRP A 199 17.53 -7.10 18.89
C TRP A 199 18.82 -6.37 18.60
N THR A 200 19.93 -6.89 19.12
CA THR A 200 21.28 -6.48 18.72
C THR A 200 21.56 -6.98 17.29
N PRO A 201 22.60 -6.47 16.59
CA PRO A 201 22.98 -6.98 15.28
C PRO A 201 23.18 -8.50 15.25
N GLU A 202 23.80 -9.08 16.30
CA GLU A 202 24.04 -10.50 16.43
C GLU A 202 22.74 -11.28 16.61
N GLU A 203 21.81 -10.75 17.41
CA GLU A 203 20.47 -11.32 17.58
C GLU A 203 19.62 -11.21 16.32
N VAL A 204 19.79 -10.17 15.53
CA VAL A 204 19.12 -10.03 14.22
C VAL A 204 19.60 -11.14 13.29
N GLU A 205 20.91 -11.38 13.24
CA GLU A 205 21.49 -12.47 12.42
C GLU A 205 20.96 -13.84 12.84
N GLU A 206 20.79 -14.08 14.14
CA GLU A 206 20.25 -15.34 14.65
C GLU A 206 18.74 -15.45 14.45
N LYS A 207 17.97 -14.42 14.82
CA LYS A 207 16.52 -14.48 14.99
C LYS A 207 15.71 -14.15 13.73
N LEU A 208 16.31 -13.44 12.76
CA LEU A 208 15.57 -13.10 11.52
C LEU A 208 15.29 -14.38 10.72
N PRO A 209 14.04 -14.57 10.21
CA PRO A 209 13.70 -15.74 9.41
C PRO A 209 14.65 -15.97 8.24
N ALA A 210 15.04 -17.22 7.99
CA ALA A 210 15.98 -17.57 6.91
C ALA A 210 15.49 -17.11 5.53
N SER A 211 14.18 -17.17 5.27
CA SER A 211 13.57 -16.67 4.03
C SER A 211 13.76 -15.17 3.86
N MET A 212 13.65 -14.38 4.93
CA MET A 212 13.90 -12.93 4.89
C MET A 212 15.36 -12.61 4.66
N LYS A 213 16.28 -13.30 5.35
CA LYS A 213 17.73 -13.14 5.12
C LYS A 213 18.10 -13.43 3.68
N LYS A 214 17.57 -14.52 3.14
CA LYS A 214 17.76 -14.88 1.72
C LYS A 214 17.22 -13.79 0.79
N PHE A 215 15.99 -13.33 1.00
CA PHE A 215 15.39 -12.27 0.19
C PHE A 215 16.21 -10.98 0.23
N ILE A 216 16.66 -10.54 1.41
CA ILE A 216 17.49 -9.35 1.61
C ILE A 216 18.79 -9.46 0.80
N ALA A 217 19.47 -10.61 0.89
CA ALA A 217 20.74 -10.83 0.19
C ALA A 217 20.56 -10.91 -1.33
N GLU A 218 19.60 -11.69 -1.83
CA GLU A 218 19.37 -11.89 -3.27
C GLU A 218 18.89 -10.63 -3.98
N ASN A 219 18.16 -9.75 -3.26
CA ASN A 219 17.62 -8.52 -3.83
C ASN A 219 18.41 -7.26 -3.47
N ASN A 220 19.60 -7.43 -2.84
CA ASN A 220 20.45 -6.31 -2.43
C ASN A 220 19.67 -5.24 -1.65
N ILE A 221 18.89 -5.66 -0.64
CA ILE A 221 18.08 -4.77 0.18
C ILE A 221 18.95 -4.04 1.18
N SER A 222 18.81 -2.72 1.24
CA SER A 222 19.39 -1.91 2.32
C SER A 222 18.58 -2.13 3.60
N PHE A 223 19.11 -2.95 4.50
CA PHE A 223 18.42 -3.31 5.73
C PHE A 223 18.89 -2.47 6.91
N TYR A 224 17.93 -1.83 7.59
CA TYR A 224 18.15 -0.97 8.75
C TYR A 224 17.38 -1.50 9.95
N THR A 225 18.00 -1.44 11.13
CA THR A 225 17.36 -1.74 12.41
C THR A 225 17.38 -0.50 13.29
N LEU A 226 16.34 -0.32 14.08
CA LEU A 226 16.20 0.79 15.01
C LEU A 226 15.49 0.32 16.29
N ASN A 227 16.08 0.57 17.45
CA ASN A 227 15.38 0.35 18.73
C ASN A 227 14.64 1.64 19.14
N ALA A 228 13.57 1.96 18.42
CA ALA A 228 12.77 3.14 18.68
C ALA A 228 12.09 3.10 20.06
N VAL A 229 11.85 1.90 20.62
CA VAL A 229 11.27 1.75 21.96
C VAL A 229 12.23 2.23 23.03
N LYS A 230 13.51 1.86 22.94
CA LYS A 230 14.55 2.32 23.86
C LYS A 230 14.69 3.85 23.79
N ILE A 231 14.80 4.40 22.60
CA ILE A 231 14.91 5.85 22.39
C ILE A 231 13.70 6.60 22.99
N ALA A 232 12.49 6.10 22.73
CA ALA A 232 11.27 6.69 23.26
C ALA A 232 11.21 6.66 24.79
N GLN A 233 11.70 5.58 25.42
CA GLN A 233 11.79 5.45 26.88
C GLN A 233 12.79 6.44 27.46
N GLU A 234 13.97 6.57 26.89
CA GLU A 234 15.04 7.51 27.33
C GLU A 234 14.60 8.98 27.25
N ILE A 235 13.78 9.33 26.24
CA ILE A 235 13.22 10.68 26.06
C ILE A 235 12.02 10.94 26.99
N GLY A 236 11.39 9.88 27.53
CA GLY A 236 10.19 9.97 28.36
C GLY A 236 8.86 9.88 27.57
N LEU A 237 8.90 9.43 26.32
CA LEU A 237 7.72 9.20 25.49
C LEU A 237 7.05 7.83 25.74
N GLY A 238 7.65 6.97 26.58
CA GLY A 238 7.16 5.62 26.85
C GLY A 238 7.20 4.74 25.58
N GLY A 239 6.05 4.22 25.16
CA GLY A 239 5.95 3.39 23.95
C GLY A 239 5.66 4.15 22.65
N ARG A 240 5.70 5.48 22.65
CA ARG A 240 5.33 6.30 21.49
C ARG A 240 6.50 6.48 20.53
N ILE A 241 6.66 5.57 19.62
CA ILE A 241 7.80 5.49 18.68
C ILE A 241 7.58 6.26 17.36
N ASN A 242 6.39 6.83 17.15
CA ASN A 242 5.98 7.29 15.83
C ASN A 242 6.85 8.41 15.25
N MET A 243 7.27 9.38 16.06
CA MET A 243 8.14 10.47 15.60
C MET A 243 9.53 9.96 15.24
N ILE A 244 10.06 9.03 16.01
CA ILE A 244 11.35 8.38 15.76
C ILE A 244 11.31 7.62 14.43
N MET A 245 10.29 6.77 14.25
CA MET A 245 10.11 5.99 13.03
C MET A 245 9.87 6.86 11.80
N GLN A 246 9.17 7.99 11.97
CA GLN A 246 8.90 8.93 10.90
C GLN A 246 10.16 9.71 10.49
N ALA A 247 10.99 10.12 11.45
CA ALA A 247 12.28 10.73 11.16
C ALA A 247 13.22 9.77 10.42
N ALA A 248 13.32 8.52 10.89
CA ALA A 248 14.07 7.46 10.22
C ALA A 248 13.54 7.20 8.79
N PHE A 249 12.22 7.18 8.59
CA PHE A 249 11.63 7.05 7.27
C PHE A 249 12.08 8.15 6.31
N PHE A 250 11.97 9.42 6.70
CA PHE A 250 12.37 10.53 5.82
C PHE A 250 13.86 10.47 5.47
N LYS A 251 14.70 10.08 6.42
CA LYS A 251 16.15 9.94 6.21
C LYS A 251 16.50 8.80 5.25
N ILE A 252 15.83 7.64 5.38
CA ILE A 252 16.16 6.43 4.59
C ILE A 252 15.50 6.46 3.22
N ALA A 253 14.24 6.89 3.14
CA ALA A 253 13.47 6.88 1.89
C ALA A 253 13.87 7.99 0.91
N ASP A 254 14.61 9.00 1.38
CA ASP A 254 15.16 10.11 0.58
C ASP A 254 14.11 10.73 -0.36
N ILE A 255 12.98 11.17 0.23
CA ILE A 255 11.87 11.78 -0.50
C ILE A 255 12.08 13.28 -0.64
N ILE A 256 12.56 13.92 0.43
CA ILE A 256 12.92 15.34 0.51
C ILE A 256 14.23 15.47 1.30
N PRO A 257 14.96 16.61 1.20
CA PRO A 257 16.16 16.84 2.00
C PRO A 257 15.89 16.65 3.50
N VAL A 258 16.81 15.98 4.20
CA VAL A 258 16.62 15.59 5.61
C VAL A 258 16.39 16.80 6.51
N GLU A 259 17.10 17.91 6.27
CA GLU A 259 16.95 19.16 7.03
C GLU A 259 15.54 19.73 6.89
N ASP A 260 14.98 19.70 5.69
CA ASP A 260 13.60 20.13 5.43
C ASP A 260 12.60 19.19 6.12
N ALA A 261 12.83 17.89 6.04
CA ALA A 261 11.99 16.90 6.72
C ALA A 261 11.95 17.14 8.24
N ILE A 262 13.11 17.31 8.88
CA ILE A 262 13.22 17.62 10.31
C ILE A 262 12.47 18.90 10.65
N LYS A 263 12.67 19.97 9.88
CA LYS A 263 11.99 21.24 10.07
C LYS A 263 10.46 21.09 10.02
N TYR A 264 9.94 20.41 8.99
CA TYR A 264 8.51 20.24 8.83
C TYR A 264 7.90 19.28 9.86
N LEU A 265 8.63 18.24 10.26
CA LEU A 265 8.22 17.36 11.35
C LEU A 265 8.07 18.14 12.66
N LYS A 266 9.03 18.99 13.01
CA LYS A 266 8.96 19.84 14.22
C LYS A 266 7.80 20.83 14.17
N GLN A 267 7.52 21.41 13.00
CA GLN A 267 6.33 22.27 12.81
C GLN A 267 5.02 21.48 13.01
N ALA A 268 4.94 20.25 12.47
CA ALA A 268 3.79 19.38 12.66
C ALA A 268 3.61 18.96 14.13
N VAL A 269 4.71 18.77 14.87
CA VAL A 269 4.70 18.52 16.32
C VAL A 269 4.08 19.71 17.06
N VAL A 270 4.50 20.93 16.78
CA VAL A 270 3.93 22.14 17.40
C VAL A 270 2.44 22.25 17.11
N THR A 271 2.03 22.03 15.86
CA THR A 271 0.62 22.06 15.46
C THR A 271 -0.22 21.02 16.18
N SER A 272 0.31 19.80 16.31
CA SER A 272 -0.44 18.65 16.87
C SER A 272 -0.43 18.60 18.39
N TYR A 273 0.66 19.03 19.01
CA TYR A 273 0.89 18.87 20.44
C TYR A 273 1.06 20.18 21.22
N GLY A 274 1.07 21.35 20.57
CA GLY A 274 1.26 22.64 21.25
C GLY A 274 0.27 22.86 22.38
N LYS A 275 -1.01 22.47 22.20
CA LYS A 275 -2.05 22.57 23.24
C LYS A 275 -1.81 21.63 24.45
N LYS A 276 -0.93 20.63 24.33
CA LYS A 276 -0.59 19.70 25.41
C LYS A 276 0.58 20.16 26.28
N GLY A 277 1.11 21.34 25.98
CA GLY A 277 2.19 21.98 26.71
C GLY A 277 3.58 21.75 26.12
N GLU A 278 4.48 22.67 26.46
CA GLU A 278 5.83 22.75 25.92
C GLU A 278 6.66 21.47 26.18
N LYS A 279 6.48 20.85 27.34
CA LYS A 279 7.17 19.58 27.66
C LYS A 279 6.89 18.48 26.63
N VAL A 280 5.64 18.36 26.17
CA VAL A 280 5.26 17.34 25.18
C VAL A 280 5.85 17.67 23.82
N VAL A 281 5.87 18.94 23.44
CA VAL A 281 6.49 19.41 22.20
C VAL A 281 8.00 19.09 22.21
N ASN A 282 8.69 19.43 23.30
CA ASN A 282 10.13 19.21 23.42
C ASN A 282 10.52 17.73 23.38
N MET A 283 9.74 16.85 24.03
CA MET A 283 9.97 15.40 23.95
C MET A 283 9.79 14.86 22.52
N ASN A 284 8.79 15.31 21.78
CA ASN A 284 8.59 14.88 20.39
C ASN A 284 9.66 15.46 19.45
N ASN A 285 10.13 16.68 19.69
CA ASN A 285 11.25 17.25 18.95
C ASN A 285 12.55 16.47 19.20
N ALA A 286 12.82 16.11 20.47
CA ALA A 286 13.96 15.26 20.81
C ALA A 286 13.90 13.89 20.13
N ALA A 287 12.69 13.33 19.95
CA ALA A 287 12.49 12.08 19.22
C ALA A 287 12.76 12.18 17.71
N ILE A 288 12.61 13.38 17.13
CA ILE A 288 12.97 13.63 15.73
C ILE A 288 14.47 13.77 15.56
N ASP A 289 15.15 14.35 16.57
CA ASP A 289 16.59 14.64 16.54
C ASP A 289 17.46 13.41 16.92
N ALA A 290 16.90 12.40 17.56
CA ALA A 290 17.59 11.19 18.01
C ALA A 290 17.88 10.21 16.85
#